data_cf69d93ec6c4857c96453717beb20cc5
#
_entry.id   cf69d93ec6c4857c96453717beb20cc5
#
_cell.length_a   1.000
_cell.length_b   1.000
_cell.length_c   1.000
_cell.angle_alpha   90.00
_cell.angle_beta   90.00
_cell.angle_gamma   90.00
#
_symmetry.space_group_name_H-M   'P 1'
#
loop_
_entity.id
_entity.type
_entity.pdbx_description
1 polymer ?
#
loop_
_entity_poly.entity_id
_entity_poly.type
_entity_poly.pdbx_seq_one_letter_code
_entity_poly.pdbx_strand_id
1 'polypeptide(L)'
;MLQYIKLNFQPGSREVLYCTLDSIYFSNHTLSELIERFYLQGGKQLFLDEVHKYPTWSKEIKEAYDLYPSLRIVFSGSSLLNILNADADLSRRCLPYNMYGLSFREFLMFYKQIDIPVYSLQTILEDPGNICREINEKCRPVQMFNEYLHEGYYPFFTGNREDYYINIENVVNLIIEQELPLLCGVDPAYTRKLKALMGILATSVPYELDITKLAGMIGLSRNSVINY
;
A
#
# COMPACT_ATOMS: atom_id res chain seq x y z
N MET A 1 -3.26 6.94 -8.42
CA MET A 1 -2.64 7.56 -9.62
C MET A 1 -3.64 7.74 -10.76
N LEU A 2 -4.23 6.68 -11.35
CA LEU A 2 -5.11 6.76 -12.53
C LEU A 2 -6.34 7.66 -12.34
N GLN A 3 -6.98 7.65 -11.16
CA GLN A 3 -8.11 8.53 -10.88
C GLN A 3 -7.68 10.01 -10.87
N TYR A 4 -6.53 10.32 -10.30
CA TYR A 4 -5.98 11.67 -10.33
C TYR A 4 -5.74 12.14 -11.75
N ILE A 5 -5.19 11.28 -12.61
CA ILE A 5 -4.96 11.58 -14.02
C ILE A 5 -6.30 11.89 -14.74
N LYS A 6 -7.32 11.03 -14.54
CA LYS A 6 -8.66 11.23 -15.13
C LYS A 6 -9.33 12.53 -14.71
N LEU A 7 -9.10 12.99 -13.49
CA LEU A 7 -9.71 14.20 -12.95
C LEU A 7 -8.98 15.50 -13.36
N ASN A 8 -7.67 15.42 -13.64
CA ASN A 8 -6.84 16.61 -13.82
C ASN A 8 -6.29 16.79 -15.24
N PHE A 9 -6.42 15.78 -16.10
CA PHE A 9 -5.89 15.83 -17.47
C PHE A 9 -6.94 15.42 -18.49
N GLN A 10 -6.89 16.06 -19.65
CA GLN A 10 -7.73 15.67 -20.78
C GLN A 10 -7.29 14.31 -21.35
N PRO A 11 -8.22 13.46 -21.82
CA PRO A 11 -7.87 12.22 -22.50
C PRO A 11 -6.91 12.47 -23.68
N GLY A 12 -5.81 11.71 -23.73
CA GLY A 12 -4.80 11.86 -24.78
C GLY A 12 -3.80 13.02 -24.56
N SER A 13 -3.82 13.67 -23.41
CA SER A 13 -2.82 14.69 -23.06
C SER A 13 -1.42 14.08 -23.10
N ARG A 14 -0.48 14.79 -23.76
CA ARG A 14 0.94 14.43 -23.81
C ARG A 14 1.72 14.92 -22.59
N GLU A 15 1.08 15.69 -21.71
CA GLU A 15 1.71 16.25 -20.52
C GLU A 15 1.80 15.26 -19.37
N VAL A 16 1.04 14.15 -19.42
CA VAL A 16 0.99 13.13 -18.39
C VAL A 16 1.21 11.75 -18.98
N LEU A 17 2.01 10.93 -18.29
CA LEU A 17 2.22 9.52 -18.63
C LEU A 17 2.08 8.66 -17.35
N TYR A 18 1.37 7.56 -17.47
CA TYR A 18 1.35 6.49 -16.47
C TYR A 18 1.93 5.22 -17.09
N CYS A 19 2.85 4.58 -16.39
CA CYS A 19 3.36 3.27 -16.75
C CYS A 19 3.70 2.44 -15.51
N THR A 20 3.61 1.13 -15.65
CA THR A 20 4.10 0.18 -14.64
C THR A 20 5.50 -0.31 -15.04
N LEU A 21 6.40 -0.37 -14.06
CA LEU A 21 7.76 -0.89 -14.30
C LEU A 21 7.83 -2.42 -14.37
N ASP A 22 6.71 -3.10 -14.13
CA ASP A 22 6.54 -4.54 -14.37
C ASP A 22 6.24 -4.86 -15.86
N SER A 23 6.27 -3.84 -16.73
CA SER A 23 5.99 -4.03 -18.16
C SER A 23 7.15 -4.68 -18.90
N ILE A 24 6.80 -5.57 -19.84
CA ILE A 24 7.76 -6.18 -20.78
C ILE A 24 8.56 -5.14 -21.61
N TYR A 25 8.05 -3.91 -21.70
CA TYR A 25 8.76 -2.79 -22.34
C TYR A 25 10.16 -2.60 -21.76
N PHE A 26 10.30 -2.72 -20.43
CA PHE A 26 11.56 -2.55 -19.72
C PHE A 26 12.54 -3.72 -19.83
N SER A 27 12.19 -4.79 -20.55
CA SER A 27 13.13 -5.83 -20.92
C SER A 27 14.14 -5.38 -21.98
N ASN A 28 13.80 -4.37 -22.79
CA ASN A 28 14.63 -3.86 -23.89
C ASN A 28 14.89 -2.35 -23.81
N HIS A 29 14.27 -1.65 -22.88
CA HIS A 29 14.40 -0.20 -22.72
C HIS A 29 14.66 0.15 -21.26
N THR A 30 15.43 1.21 -21.06
CA THR A 30 15.69 1.74 -19.70
C THR A 30 14.61 2.72 -19.27
N LEU A 31 14.50 2.92 -17.97
CA LEU A 31 13.63 3.93 -17.40
C LEU A 31 14.12 5.34 -17.79
N SER A 32 15.44 5.54 -17.82
CA SER A 32 16.07 6.80 -18.24
C SER A 32 15.70 7.19 -19.66
N GLU A 33 15.73 6.23 -20.61
CA GLU A 33 15.28 6.47 -22.00
C GLU A 33 13.80 6.90 -22.08
N LEU A 34 12.93 6.24 -21.28
CA LEU A 34 11.53 6.61 -21.22
C LEU A 34 11.34 8.04 -20.70
N ILE A 35 12.03 8.37 -19.61
CA ILE A 35 11.93 9.68 -18.96
C ILE A 35 12.42 10.78 -19.90
N GLU A 36 13.60 10.61 -20.50
CA GLU A 36 14.16 11.57 -21.44
C GLU A 36 13.23 11.80 -22.63
N ARG A 37 12.76 10.72 -23.26
CA ARG A 37 11.83 10.81 -24.40
C ARG A 37 10.54 11.51 -24.04
N PHE A 38 9.96 11.20 -22.88
CA PHE A 38 8.74 11.80 -22.38
C PHE A 38 8.95 13.31 -22.13
N TYR A 39 10.04 13.69 -21.47
CA TYR A 39 10.38 15.07 -21.20
C TYR A 39 10.59 15.89 -22.47
N LEU A 40 11.35 15.37 -23.44
CA LEU A 40 11.60 16.02 -24.71
C LEU A 40 10.32 16.22 -25.55
N GLN A 41 9.28 15.41 -25.34
CA GLN A 41 7.97 15.54 -25.98
C GLN A 41 7.03 16.51 -25.24
N GLY A 42 7.52 17.21 -24.21
CA GLY A 42 6.73 18.17 -23.44
C GLY A 42 5.99 17.57 -22.25
N GLY A 43 6.38 16.37 -21.82
CA GLY A 43 5.85 15.71 -20.62
C GLY A 43 6.12 16.53 -19.36
N LYS A 44 5.13 16.59 -18.46
CA LYS A 44 5.20 17.36 -17.21
C LYS A 44 5.04 16.50 -15.94
N GLN A 45 4.21 15.44 -16.04
CA GLN A 45 3.95 14.57 -14.90
C GLN A 45 4.06 13.10 -15.30
N LEU A 46 4.94 12.37 -14.62
CA LEU A 46 5.18 10.96 -14.84
C LEU A 46 4.73 10.17 -13.60
N PHE A 47 3.88 9.18 -13.81
CA PHE A 47 3.42 8.26 -12.79
C PHE A 47 3.98 6.87 -13.07
N LEU A 48 4.81 6.39 -12.14
CA LEU A 48 5.49 5.09 -12.22
C LEU A 48 4.91 4.14 -11.17
N ASP A 49 4.37 3.02 -11.62
CA ASP A 49 3.79 2.02 -10.73
C ASP A 49 4.72 0.80 -10.62
N GLU A 50 4.68 0.13 -9.45
CA GLU A 50 5.48 -1.07 -9.20
C GLU A 50 6.99 -0.88 -9.41
N VAL A 51 7.54 0.29 -8.98
CA VAL A 51 8.96 0.63 -9.25
C VAL A 51 9.94 -0.42 -8.73
N HIS A 52 9.59 -1.13 -7.66
CA HIS A 52 10.43 -2.18 -7.08
C HIS A 52 10.68 -3.40 -8.00
N LYS A 53 9.89 -3.54 -9.06
CA LYS A 53 10.09 -4.59 -10.09
C LYS A 53 11.25 -4.26 -11.03
N TYR A 54 11.74 -3.02 -11.04
CA TYR A 54 12.83 -2.58 -11.91
C TYR A 54 14.10 -2.28 -11.08
N PRO A 55 15.18 -3.06 -11.20
CA PRO A 55 16.28 -3.05 -10.22
C PRO A 55 17.00 -1.71 -10.03
N THR A 56 17.10 -0.89 -11.07
CA THR A 56 17.86 0.38 -11.06
C THR A 56 16.99 1.62 -10.89
N TRP A 57 15.71 1.45 -10.58
CA TRP A 57 14.72 2.52 -10.54
C TRP A 57 15.13 3.74 -9.69
N SER A 58 15.71 3.52 -8.51
CA SER A 58 16.04 4.60 -7.58
C SER A 58 17.16 5.50 -8.10
N LYS A 59 18.17 4.90 -8.76
CA LYS A 59 19.27 5.63 -9.38
C LYS A 59 18.80 6.45 -10.56
N GLU A 60 17.95 5.87 -11.40
CA GLU A 60 17.44 6.52 -12.61
C GLU A 60 16.43 7.62 -12.28
N ILE A 61 15.57 7.44 -11.26
CA ILE A 61 14.68 8.52 -10.77
C ILE A 61 15.51 9.66 -10.15
N LYS A 62 16.58 9.36 -9.40
CA LYS A 62 17.48 10.38 -8.88
C LYS A 62 18.12 11.19 -9.98
N GLU A 63 18.67 10.52 -10.99
CA GLU A 63 19.27 11.18 -12.16
C GLU A 63 18.25 12.06 -12.89
N ALA A 64 17.04 11.54 -13.10
CA ALA A 64 15.96 12.30 -13.71
C ALA A 64 15.56 13.54 -12.90
N TYR A 65 15.51 13.45 -11.58
CA TYR A 65 15.24 14.58 -10.71
C TYR A 65 16.31 15.69 -10.85
N ASP A 66 17.58 15.28 -10.93
CA ASP A 66 18.69 16.21 -11.05
C ASP A 66 18.77 16.86 -12.47
N LEU A 67 18.43 16.10 -13.53
CA LEU A 67 18.50 16.56 -14.93
C LEU A 67 17.24 17.33 -15.39
N TYR A 68 16.06 16.98 -14.89
CA TYR A 68 14.76 17.50 -15.37
C TYR A 68 13.96 18.14 -14.23
N PRO A 69 14.36 19.28 -13.68
CA PRO A 69 13.75 19.86 -12.48
C PRO A 69 12.29 20.31 -12.65
N SER A 70 11.80 20.45 -13.89
CA SER A 70 10.40 20.76 -14.19
C SER A 70 9.51 19.52 -14.29
N LEU A 71 10.10 18.31 -14.36
CA LEU A 71 9.36 17.05 -14.42
C LEU A 71 8.92 16.63 -13.03
N ARG A 72 7.63 16.41 -12.83
CA ARG A 72 7.09 15.85 -11.60
C ARG A 72 6.98 14.33 -11.72
N ILE A 73 7.66 13.61 -10.85
CA ILE A 73 7.62 12.15 -10.83
C ILE A 73 6.90 11.70 -9.56
N VAL A 74 5.87 10.87 -9.74
CA VAL A 74 5.14 10.20 -8.67
C VAL A 74 5.30 8.71 -8.88
N PHE A 75 5.77 8.01 -7.88
CA PHE A 75 5.98 6.55 -8.01
C PHE A 75 5.39 5.79 -6.84
N SER A 76 5.01 4.54 -7.08
CA SER A 76 4.54 3.60 -6.07
C SER A 76 5.31 2.28 -6.13
N GLY A 77 5.32 1.59 -5.01
CA GLY A 77 5.85 0.24 -4.92
C GLY A 77 5.17 -0.51 -3.79
N SER A 78 4.97 -1.81 -3.94
CA SER A 78 4.34 -2.67 -2.95
C SER A 78 5.24 -2.96 -1.74
N SER A 79 6.55 -2.82 -1.87
CA SER A 79 7.50 -3.13 -0.82
C SER A 79 8.10 -1.89 -0.17
N LEU A 80 7.67 -1.64 1.06
CA LEU A 80 8.21 -0.59 1.92
C LEU A 80 9.74 -0.73 2.10
N LEU A 81 10.25 -1.95 2.16
CA LEU A 81 11.68 -2.23 2.40
C LEU A 81 12.57 -1.81 1.23
N ASN A 82 12.13 -2.00 0.00
CA ASN A 82 12.88 -1.52 -1.16
C ASN A 82 12.82 -0.01 -1.32
N ILE A 83 11.70 0.60 -0.95
CA ILE A 83 11.56 2.05 -0.91
C ILE A 83 12.48 2.63 0.19
N LEU A 84 12.51 2.02 1.37
CA LEU A 84 13.37 2.45 2.48
C LEU A 84 14.86 2.22 2.20
N ASN A 85 15.25 1.13 1.54
CA ASN A 85 16.65 0.89 1.16
C ASN A 85 17.12 1.81 0.01
N ALA A 86 16.20 2.31 -0.82
CA ALA A 86 16.46 3.34 -1.81
C ALA A 86 16.54 4.75 -1.20
N ASP A 87 16.14 4.92 0.06
CA ASP A 87 16.13 6.20 0.77
C ASP A 87 17.51 6.86 0.86
N ALA A 88 18.59 6.10 0.89
CA ALA A 88 19.93 6.67 0.87
C ALA A 88 20.19 7.54 -0.38
N ASP A 89 19.61 7.16 -1.52
CA ASP A 89 19.75 7.89 -2.78
C ASP A 89 18.67 8.96 -2.99
N LEU A 90 17.47 8.76 -2.48
CA LEU A 90 16.30 9.63 -2.70
C LEU A 90 15.89 10.47 -1.48
N SER A 91 16.52 10.30 -0.32
CA SER A 91 16.13 10.88 0.98
C SER A 91 15.91 12.40 0.99
N ARG A 92 16.50 13.13 0.05
CA ARG A 92 16.33 14.58 -0.10
C ARG A 92 15.55 15.00 -1.34
N ARG A 93 15.06 14.02 -2.13
CA ARG A 93 14.47 14.23 -3.45
C ARG A 93 13.02 13.79 -3.55
N CYS A 94 12.55 12.96 -2.63
CA CYS A 94 11.17 12.51 -2.59
C CYS A 94 10.54 12.66 -1.20
N LEU A 95 9.22 12.75 -1.19
CA LEU A 95 8.41 12.73 0.03
C LEU A 95 7.67 11.39 0.06
N PRO A 96 7.97 10.51 1.03
CA PRO A 96 7.27 9.24 1.16
C PRO A 96 5.88 9.45 1.77
N TYR A 97 4.88 8.83 1.18
CA TYR A 97 3.52 8.75 1.69
C TYR A 97 3.11 7.30 1.85
N ASN A 98 2.72 6.92 3.04
CA ASN A 98 2.18 5.59 3.30
C ASN A 98 0.70 5.56 2.94
N MET A 99 0.31 4.58 2.13
CA MET A 99 -1.09 4.32 1.84
C MET A 99 -1.56 3.16 2.70
N TYR A 100 -2.31 3.49 3.74
CA TYR A 100 -2.94 2.50 4.62
C TYR A 100 -4.25 1.98 4.01
N GLY A 101 -4.81 0.92 4.57
CA GLY A 101 -6.17 0.52 4.27
C GLY A 101 -7.20 1.58 4.65
N LEU A 102 -8.45 1.38 4.27
CA LEU A 102 -9.52 2.31 4.58
C LEU A 102 -9.73 2.43 6.08
N SER A 103 -9.84 3.66 6.57
CA SER A 103 -10.41 3.92 7.90
C SER A 103 -11.90 3.60 7.91
N PHE A 104 -12.50 3.46 9.09
CA PHE A 104 -13.94 3.22 9.20
C PHE A 104 -14.78 4.34 8.55
N ARG A 105 -14.33 5.61 8.64
CA ARG A 105 -14.99 6.73 7.96
C ARG A 105 -14.91 6.61 6.43
N GLU A 106 -13.74 6.26 5.90
CA GLU A 106 -13.56 6.04 4.48
C GLU A 106 -14.38 4.84 3.97
N PHE A 107 -14.47 3.77 4.76
CA PHE A 107 -15.36 2.64 4.48
C PHE A 107 -16.82 3.09 4.39
N LEU A 108 -17.31 3.87 5.35
CA LEU A 108 -18.66 4.39 5.32
C LEU A 108 -18.94 5.25 4.08
N MET A 109 -17.99 6.13 3.73
CA MET A 109 -18.12 6.97 2.54
C MET A 109 -18.04 6.14 1.25
N PHE A 110 -17.09 5.20 1.15
CA PHE A 110 -16.81 4.46 -0.07
C PHE A 110 -17.87 3.39 -0.37
N TYR A 111 -18.24 2.59 0.63
CA TYR A 111 -19.16 1.46 0.43
C TYR A 111 -20.62 1.76 0.78
N LYS A 112 -20.86 2.66 1.73
CA LYS A 112 -22.22 2.97 2.21
C LYS A 112 -22.71 4.33 1.74
N GLN A 113 -21.84 5.15 1.14
CA GLN A 113 -22.11 6.53 0.72
C GLN A 113 -22.61 7.42 1.88
N ILE A 114 -22.11 7.14 3.07
CA ILE A 114 -22.42 7.88 4.28
C ILE A 114 -21.23 8.77 4.60
N ASP A 115 -21.46 10.09 4.51
CA ASP A 115 -20.45 11.09 4.88
C ASP A 115 -20.62 11.50 6.36
N ILE A 116 -19.58 11.21 7.15
CA ILE A 116 -19.48 11.61 8.57
C ILE A 116 -18.45 12.73 8.68
N PRO A 117 -18.82 13.90 9.21
CA PRO A 117 -17.90 15.00 9.40
C PRO A 117 -16.69 14.64 10.28
N VAL A 118 -15.61 15.40 10.09
CA VAL A 118 -14.44 15.31 10.97
C VAL A 118 -14.64 16.24 12.13
N TYR A 119 -14.65 15.70 13.36
CA TYR A 119 -14.70 16.47 14.59
C TYR A 119 -13.31 16.57 15.22
N SER A 120 -12.98 17.74 15.78
CA SER A 120 -11.79 17.86 16.62
C SER A 120 -11.98 17.11 17.94
N LEU A 121 -10.87 16.70 18.58
CA LEU A 121 -10.96 16.10 19.91
C LEU A 121 -11.70 17.03 20.90
N GLN A 122 -11.43 18.33 20.85
CA GLN A 122 -12.09 19.30 21.70
C GLN A 122 -13.61 19.28 21.46
N THR A 123 -14.08 19.33 20.23
CA THR A 123 -15.51 19.28 19.91
C THR A 123 -16.17 17.99 20.42
N ILE A 124 -15.47 16.85 20.30
CA ILE A 124 -15.97 15.55 20.78
C ILE A 124 -16.13 15.57 22.31
N LEU A 125 -15.19 16.20 23.03
CA LEU A 125 -15.25 16.28 24.49
C LEU A 125 -16.29 17.28 25.00
N GLU A 126 -16.53 18.38 24.28
CA GLU A 126 -17.46 19.43 24.64
C GLU A 126 -18.92 19.05 24.35
N ASP A 127 -19.19 18.34 23.25
CA ASP A 127 -20.56 18.03 22.83
C ASP A 127 -20.74 16.59 22.30
N PRO A 128 -20.40 15.56 23.09
CA PRO A 128 -20.50 14.18 22.68
C PRO A 128 -21.94 13.75 22.36
N GLY A 129 -22.92 14.33 23.05
CA GLY A 129 -24.33 13.95 22.91
C GLY A 129 -24.93 14.29 21.55
N ASN A 130 -24.67 15.49 21.05
CA ASN A 130 -25.16 15.91 19.74
C ASN A 130 -24.42 15.19 18.61
N ILE A 131 -23.10 14.99 18.74
CA ILE A 131 -22.31 14.23 17.78
C ILE A 131 -22.83 12.78 17.68
N CYS A 132 -23.05 12.12 18.81
CA CYS A 132 -23.61 10.77 18.82
C CYS A 132 -24.99 10.72 18.16
N ARG A 133 -25.85 11.71 18.42
CA ARG A 133 -27.19 11.79 17.81
C ARG A 133 -27.06 11.94 16.27
N GLU A 134 -26.25 12.89 15.80
CA GLU A 134 -26.05 13.13 14.38
C GLU A 134 -25.52 11.88 13.64
N ILE A 135 -24.57 11.16 14.24
CA ILE A 135 -24.05 9.92 13.67
C ILE A 135 -25.13 8.84 13.63
N ASN A 136 -25.90 8.67 14.72
CA ASN A 136 -26.95 7.65 14.81
C ASN A 136 -28.14 7.93 13.89
N GLU A 137 -28.40 9.17 13.54
CA GLU A 137 -29.41 9.55 12.52
C GLU A 137 -28.95 9.13 11.10
N LYS A 138 -27.64 9.13 10.82
CA LYS A 138 -27.09 8.75 9.53
C LYS A 138 -26.85 7.25 9.39
N CYS A 139 -26.50 6.57 10.46
CA CYS A 139 -26.14 5.16 10.41
C CYS A 139 -26.27 4.46 11.78
N ARG A 140 -26.11 3.14 11.77
CA ARG A 140 -25.92 2.31 12.97
C ARG A 140 -24.45 1.99 13.16
N PRO A 141 -23.67 2.84 13.84
CA PRO A 141 -22.22 2.80 13.79
C PRO A 141 -21.62 1.48 14.32
N VAL A 142 -22.18 0.91 15.38
CA VAL A 142 -21.69 -0.35 15.97
C VAL A 142 -21.88 -1.52 15.00
N GLN A 143 -23.04 -1.62 14.35
CA GLN A 143 -23.31 -2.65 13.37
C GLN A 143 -22.37 -2.51 12.17
N MET A 144 -22.24 -1.29 11.63
CA MET A 144 -21.39 -1.02 10.48
C MET A 144 -19.89 -1.17 10.81
N PHE A 145 -19.50 -0.91 12.05
CA PHE A 145 -18.14 -1.17 12.51
C PHE A 145 -17.81 -2.68 12.51
N ASN A 146 -18.76 -3.52 12.91
CA ASN A 146 -18.59 -4.96 12.77
C ASN A 146 -18.42 -5.39 11.29
N GLU A 147 -19.19 -4.82 10.38
CA GLU A 147 -18.99 -5.08 8.94
C GLU A 147 -17.61 -4.63 8.49
N TYR A 148 -17.18 -3.44 8.90
CA TYR A 148 -15.86 -2.90 8.61
C TYR A 148 -14.72 -3.81 9.11
N LEU A 149 -14.82 -4.35 10.33
CA LEU A 149 -13.81 -5.27 10.88
C LEU A 149 -13.66 -6.55 10.05
N HIS A 150 -14.71 -6.98 9.38
CA HIS A 150 -14.68 -8.18 8.55
C HIS A 150 -14.21 -7.92 7.11
N GLU A 151 -14.63 -6.82 6.50
CA GLU A 151 -14.49 -6.63 5.06
C GLU A 151 -14.15 -5.19 4.62
N GLY A 152 -13.94 -4.29 5.57
CA GLY A 152 -13.84 -2.85 5.27
C GLY A 152 -12.46 -2.31 5.07
N TYR A 153 -11.42 -3.01 5.50
CA TYR A 153 -10.06 -2.45 5.52
C TYR A 153 -9.44 -2.34 4.11
N TYR A 154 -9.61 -3.34 3.27
CA TYR A 154 -9.08 -3.34 1.91
C TYR A 154 -10.15 -2.97 0.88
N PRO A 155 -9.85 -2.08 -0.09
CA PRO A 155 -10.84 -1.55 -1.04
C PRO A 155 -11.17 -2.49 -2.21
N PHE A 156 -11.04 -3.79 -2.05
CA PHE A 156 -11.40 -4.78 -3.07
C PHE A 156 -12.59 -5.67 -2.69
N PHE A 157 -13.41 -5.24 -1.73
CA PHE A 157 -14.68 -5.88 -1.44
C PHE A 157 -15.70 -5.59 -2.57
N THR A 158 -16.20 -6.62 -3.23
CA THR A 158 -17.09 -6.53 -4.39
C THR A 158 -18.56 -6.86 -4.05
N GLY A 159 -18.89 -6.94 -2.76
CA GLY A 159 -20.23 -7.35 -2.29
C GLY A 159 -20.34 -8.83 -1.94
N ASN A 160 -19.34 -9.63 -2.25
CA ASN A 160 -19.24 -11.03 -1.84
C ASN A 160 -18.09 -11.22 -0.84
N ARG A 161 -18.41 -11.69 0.34
CA ARG A 161 -17.44 -11.89 1.43
C ARG A 161 -16.47 -13.05 1.15
N GLU A 162 -16.94 -14.11 0.49
CA GLU A 162 -16.08 -15.23 0.14
C GLU A 162 -15.00 -14.82 -0.85
N ASP A 163 -15.37 -14.08 -1.90
CA ASP A 163 -14.41 -13.54 -2.88
C ASP A 163 -13.41 -12.58 -2.22
N TYR A 164 -13.87 -11.79 -1.25
CA TYR A 164 -12.99 -10.89 -0.49
C TYR A 164 -11.91 -11.65 0.27
N TYR A 165 -12.27 -12.71 0.99
CA TYR A 165 -11.29 -13.52 1.73
C TYR A 165 -10.36 -14.29 0.81
N ILE A 166 -10.84 -14.82 -0.31
CA ILE A 166 -10.01 -15.44 -1.33
C ILE A 166 -8.97 -14.43 -1.87
N ASN A 167 -9.39 -13.20 -2.13
CA ASN A 167 -8.47 -12.15 -2.59
C ASN A 167 -7.43 -11.79 -1.53
N ILE A 168 -7.82 -11.69 -0.25
CA ILE A 168 -6.85 -11.46 0.85
C ILE A 168 -5.86 -12.63 0.92
N GLU A 169 -6.33 -13.86 0.89
CA GLU A 169 -5.46 -15.03 0.92
C GLU A 169 -4.46 -15.04 -0.25
N ASN A 170 -4.93 -14.72 -1.45
CA ASN A 170 -4.08 -14.62 -2.63
C ASN A 170 -3.00 -13.54 -2.47
N VAL A 171 -3.35 -12.37 -1.94
CA VAL A 171 -2.38 -11.29 -1.67
C VAL A 171 -1.37 -11.71 -0.61
N VAL A 172 -1.81 -12.32 0.48
CA VAL A 172 -0.91 -12.83 1.54
C VAL A 172 0.04 -13.89 0.97
N ASN A 173 -0.47 -14.81 0.17
CA ASN A 173 0.33 -15.84 -0.48
C ASN A 173 1.37 -15.23 -1.44
N LEU A 174 0.97 -14.25 -2.25
CA LEU A 174 1.88 -13.51 -3.15
C LEU A 174 3.02 -12.86 -2.38
N ILE A 175 2.71 -12.14 -1.30
CA ILE A 175 3.72 -11.47 -0.47
C ILE A 175 4.68 -12.49 0.14
N ILE A 176 4.17 -13.55 0.77
CA ILE A 176 5.01 -14.51 1.49
C ILE A 176 5.83 -15.39 0.54
N GLU A 177 5.25 -15.79 -0.61
CA GLU A 177 5.89 -16.76 -1.51
C GLU A 177 6.78 -16.11 -2.56
N GLN A 178 6.51 -14.86 -2.93
CA GLN A 178 7.21 -14.19 -4.02
C GLN A 178 7.93 -12.91 -3.56
N GLU A 179 7.23 -11.99 -2.91
CA GLU A 179 7.81 -10.69 -2.60
C GLU A 179 8.87 -10.77 -1.49
N LEU A 180 8.59 -11.45 -0.37
CA LEU A 180 9.53 -11.57 0.73
C LEU A 180 10.84 -12.28 0.34
N PRO A 181 10.83 -13.41 -0.39
CA PRO A 181 12.06 -13.99 -0.90
C PRO A 181 12.83 -13.05 -1.83
N LEU A 182 12.13 -12.42 -2.76
CA LEU A 182 12.76 -11.56 -3.77
C LEU A 182 13.36 -10.28 -3.17
N LEU A 183 12.64 -9.63 -2.26
CA LEU A 183 12.96 -8.29 -1.79
C LEU A 183 13.76 -8.28 -0.48
N CYS A 184 13.49 -9.23 0.39
CA CYS A 184 14.11 -9.32 1.71
C CYS A 184 15.16 -10.44 1.81
N GLY A 185 15.36 -11.22 0.72
CA GLY A 185 16.27 -12.35 0.73
C GLY A 185 15.85 -13.49 1.66
N VAL A 186 14.55 -13.58 1.97
CA VAL A 186 14.01 -14.66 2.79
C VAL A 186 14.10 -15.97 2.02
N ASP A 187 14.73 -16.99 2.63
CA ASP A 187 14.83 -18.32 2.01
C ASP A 187 13.41 -18.90 1.77
N PRO A 188 13.05 -19.27 0.52
CA PRO A 188 11.75 -19.88 0.21
C PRO A 188 11.39 -21.09 1.09
N ALA A 189 12.38 -21.79 1.63
CA ALA A 189 12.15 -22.89 2.58
C ALA A 189 11.40 -22.46 3.86
N TYR A 190 11.45 -21.17 4.21
CA TYR A 190 10.74 -20.64 5.39
C TYR A 190 9.30 -20.20 5.11
N THR A 191 8.86 -20.15 3.87
CA THR A 191 7.49 -19.72 3.48
C THR A 191 6.40 -20.43 4.30
N ARG A 192 6.50 -21.76 4.44
CA ARG A 192 5.54 -22.54 5.25
C ARG A 192 5.53 -22.11 6.72
N LYS A 193 6.69 -21.81 7.28
CA LYS A 193 6.83 -21.38 8.68
C LYS A 193 6.29 -19.97 8.89
N LEU A 194 6.46 -19.07 7.92
CA LEU A 194 5.88 -17.73 7.94
C LEU A 194 4.35 -17.79 7.89
N LYS A 195 3.78 -18.63 7.02
CA LYS A 195 2.33 -18.86 6.99
C LYS A 195 1.81 -19.41 8.32
N ALA A 196 2.51 -20.37 8.93
CA ALA A 196 2.16 -20.89 10.24
C ALA A 196 2.23 -19.80 11.32
N LEU A 197 3.26 -18.95 11.30
CA LEU A 197 3.38 -17.80 12.21
C LEU A 197 2.19 -16.86 12.08
N MET A 198 1.83 -16.46 10.85
CA MET A 198 0.66 -15.61 10.59
C MET A 198 -0.64 -16.25 11.08
N GLY A 199 -0.83 -17.56 10.85
CA GLY A 199 -2.00 -18.30 11.34
C GLY A 199 -2.10 -18.28 12.86
N ILE A 200 -0.98 -18.48 13.58
CA ILE A 200 -0.95 -18.41 15.04
C ILE A 200 -1.30 -17.00 15.51
N LEU A 201 -0.71 -15.96 14.93
CA LEU A 201 -1.00 -14.57 15.30
C LEU A 201 -2.46 -14.22 15.04
N ALA A 202 -3.00 -14.60 13.90
CA ALA A 202 -4.39 -14.30 13.52
C ALA A 202 -5.43 -14.99 14.44
N THR A 203 -5.10 -16.15 15.01
CA THR A 203 -6.01 -16.90 15.88
C THR A 203 -5.82 -16.60 17.36
N SER A 204 -4.79 -15.82 17.74
CA SER A 204 -4.43 -15.52 19.13
C SER A 204 -5.01 -14.16 19.56
N VAL A 205 -6.12 -14.16 20.32
CA VAL A 205 -6.75 -12.92 20.83
C VAL A 205 -7.24 -13.14 22.27
N PRO A 206 -6.92 -12.25 23.22
CA PRO A 206 -5.82 -11.29 23.24
C PRO A 206 -4.46 -12.02 23.32
N TYR A 207 -3.43 -11.43 22.72
CA TYR A 207 -2.13 -12.09 22.60
C TYR A 207 -1.00 -11.24 23.18
N GLU A 208 -0.31 -11.80 24.18
CA GLU A 208 0.97 -11.30 24.66
C GLU A 208 2.09 -12.00 23.89
N LEU A 209 2.93 -11.25 23.20
CA LEU A 209 3.93 -11.76 22.29
C LEU A 209 5.10 -12.40 23.07
N ASP A 210 5.13 -13.73 23.16
CA ASP A 210 6.28 -14.51 23.63
C ASP A 210 7.02 -15.10 22.41
N ILE A 211 8.09 -14.45 22.02
CA ILE A 211 8.91 -14.86 20.87
C ILE A 211 9.51 -16.25 21.05
N THR A 212 9.87 -16.62 22.27
CA THR A 212 10.48 -17.94 22.54
C THR A 212 9.45 -19.04 22.37
N LYS A 213 8.23 -18.83 22.86
CA LYS A 213 7.12 -19.77 22.70
C LYS A 213 6.73 -19.90 21.22
N LEU A 214 6.62 -18.78 20.51
CA LEU A 214 6.36 -18.78 19.06
C LEU A 214 7.42 -19.54 18.28
N ALA A 215 8.69 -19.29 18.56
CA ALA A 215 9.80 -19.97 17.91
C ALA A 215 9.71 -21.50 18.09
N GLY A 216 9.37 -21.95 19.30
CA GLY A 216 9.13 -23.37 19.59
C GLY A 216 7.95 -23.95 18.79
N MET A 217 6.83 -23.23 18.69
CA MET A 217 5.63 -23.69 17.98
C MET A 217 5.86 -23.88 16.46
N ILE A 218 6.68 -23.04 15.84
CA ILE A 218 6.95 -23.09 14.40
C ILE A 218 8.27 -23.75 14.02
N GLY A 219 9.02 -24.23 15.02
CA GLY A 219 10.32 -24.90 14.82
C GLY A 219 11.37 -23.98 14.21
N LEU A 220 11.46 -22.75 14.72
CA LEU A 220 12.48 -21.75 14.36
C LEU A 220 13.32 -21.36 15.57
N SER A 221 14.50 -20.76 15.34
CA SER A 221 15.23 -20.09 16.40
C SER A 221 14.55 -18.78 16.80
N ARG A 222 14.75 -18.33 18.04
CA ARG A 222 14.26 -17.04 18.51
C ARG A 222 14.74 -15.88 17.60
N ASN A 223 16.01 -15.93 17.19
CA ASN A 223 16.58 -14.91 16.31
C ASN A 223 15.92 -14.89 14.91
N SER A 224 15.60 -16.08 14.38
CA SER A 224 14.88 -16.16 13.10
C SER A 224 13.48 -15.52 13.19
N VAL A 225 12.76 -15.73 14.30
CA VAL A 225 11.43 -15.13 14.50
C VAL A 225 11.49 -13.61 14.65
N ILE A 226 12.59 -13.07 15.23
CA ILE A 226 12.79 -11.62 15.35
C ILE A 226 13.08 -10.97 14.00
N ASN A 227 13.75 -11.71 13.11
CA ASN A 227 14.15 -11.19 11.79
C ASN A 227 13.03 -11.26 10.75
N TYR A 228 11.96 -11.98 11.02
CA TYR A 228 10.78 -12.10 10.18
C TYR A 228 9.61 -11.25 10.70
#